data_9857b074aba9cec3fcdad4bc216b9db5
#
_entry.id   9857b074aba9cec3fcdad4bc216b9db5
#
_cell.length_a   1.000
_cell.length_b   1.000
_cell.length_c   1.000
_cell.angle_alpha   90.00
_cell.angle_beta   90.00
_cell.angle_gamma   90.00
#
_symmetry.space_group_name_H-M   'P 1'
#
loop_
_entity.id
_entity.type
_entity.pdbx_description
1 polymer ?
#
loop_
_entity_poly.entity_id
_entity_poly.type
_entity_poly.pdbx_seq_one_letter_code
_entity_poly.pdbx_strand_id
1 'polypeptide(L)'
;MGEKDITEKILEDYNDVFADIINGLLFQGEQRVLPEALENISVHSQYKADDEKMHELERDVAKYWKEKEVQLAVCGIENQSRIERNMPFRIIGYDGAAYRSQLQQERSKILPVVTIVLYFGTDRHWRSGKNIKSLMEIPTGLDEFVSDYQIKVFEIAWLSEEQISYFQSDFRIVANFFVNKRKNKNYIPDDPTEIQHVDEVLKLLQVMTGDARYKRIFGKKKEGVHSMCDVAERLEKIGWEKGQMEGQIEGKILVYKNLRREGFDEKEARRLTELPEDMTLEQ
;
A
#
# COMPACT_ATOMS: atom_id res chain seq x y z
N MET A 1 13.56 23.86 -11.03
CA MET A 1 13.63 23.30 -9.65
C MET A 1 12.21 23.24 -9.17
N GLY A 2 11.55 22.10 -9.39
CA GLY A 2 10.21 21.87 -8.85
C GLY A 2 10.35 21.56 -7.36
N GLU A 3 9.59 22.26 -6.53
CA GLU A 3 9.35 21.89 -5.15
C GLU A 3 8.86 20.43 -5.17
N LYS A 4 9.69 19.52 -4.63
CA LYS A 4 9.22 18.18 -4.28
C LYS A 4 8.20 18.39 -3.18
N ASP A 5 6.97 18.05 -3.50
CA ASP A 5 5.83 18.09 -2.63
C ASP A 5 6.18 17.56 -1.23
N ILE A 6 5.70 18.31 -0.25
CA ILE A 6 5.52 17.89 1.13
C ILE A 6 5.10 16.44 1.11
N THR A 7 5.91 15.57 1.70
CA THR A 7 5.67 14.12 1.78
C THR A 7 4.23 13.88 2.20
N GLU A 8 3.40 13.43 1.27
CA GLU A 8 2.02 13.09 1.58
C GLU A 8 2.03 12.01 2.66
N LYS A 9 1.34 12.30 3.75
CA LYS A 9 1.20 11.40 4.90
C LYS A 9 0.54 10.10 4.45
N ILE A 10 1.06 8.96 4.85
CA ILE A 10 0.44 7.66 4.66
C ILE A 10 -0.31 7.25 5.93
N LEU A 11 -1.19 6.24 5.84
CA LEU A 11 -2.04 5.84 6.96
C LEU A 11 -1.24 5.46 8.20
N GLU A 12 -0.14 4.75 8.02
CA GLU A 12 0.75 4.29 9.08
C GLU A 12 1.57 5.41 9.74
N ASP A 13 1.58 6.62 9.17
CA ASP A 13 2.21 7.81 9.80
C ASP A 13 1.44 8.33 11.01
N TYR A 14 0.16 8.02 11.12
CA TYR A 14 -0.65 8.40 12.27
C TYR A 14 -0.27 7.57 13.49
N ASN A 15 -0.03 8.22 14.63
CA ASN A 15 0.41 7.53 15.83
C ASN A 15 -0.60 6.53 16.38
N ASP A 16 -1.88 6.82 16.28
CA ASP A 16 -2.97 5.92 16.67
C ASP A 16 -2.98 4.66 15.81
N VAL A 17 -2.87 4.81 14.48
CA VAL A 17 -2.81 3.69 13.54
C VAL A 17 -1.51 2.89 13.72
N PHE A 18 -0.37 3.57 13.84
CA PHE A 18 0.92 2.90 14.05
C PHE A 18 0.94 2.10 15.35
N ALA A 19 0.49 2.71 16.46
CA ALA A 19 0.40 2.03 17.76
C ALA A 19 -0.51 0.81 17.68
N ASP A 20 -1.66 0.94 17.02
CA ASP A 20 -2.63 -0.12 16.84
C ASP A 20 -2.08 -1.30 16.02
N ILE A 21 -1.36 -1.03 14.94
CA ILE A 21 -0.66 -2.05 14.14
C ILE A 21 0.32 -2.84 15.02
N ILE A 22 1.16 -2.13 15.79
CA ILE A 22 2.13 -2.76 16.69
C ILE A 22 1.44 -3.55 17.79
N ASN A 23 0.41 -3.00 18.42
CA ASN A 23 -0.35 -3.68 19.46
C ASN A 23 -1.06 -4.92 18.93
N GLY A 24 -1.72 -4.83 17.78
CA GLY A 24 -2.42 -5.94 17.17
C GLY A 24 -1.50 -7.06 16.74
N LEU A 25 -0.39 -6.73 16.05
CA LEU A 25 0.48 -7.74 15.46
C LEU A 25 1.53 -8.32 16.43
N LEU A 26 2.09 -7.51 17.32
CA LEU A 26 3.15 -7.97 18.24
C LEU A 26 2.62 -8.33 19.63
N PHE A 27 1.52 -7.71 20.07
CA PHE A 27 1.01 -7.86 21.45
C PHE A 27 -0.41 -8.41 21.52
N GLN A 28 -0.94 -8.96 20.41
CA GLN A 28 -2.25 -9.63 20.35
C GLN A 28 -3.40 -8.74 20.85
N GLY A 29 -3.34 -7.45 20.56
CA GLY A 29 -4.34 -6.45 20.94
C GLY A 29 -4.13 -5.83 22.33
N GLU A 30 -3.16 -6.30 23.13
CA GLU A 30 -2.79 -5.61 24.36
C GLU A 30 -2.28 -4.19 24.03
N GLN A 31 -2.89 -3.18 24.63
CA GLN A 31 -2.55 -1.76 24.40
C GLN A 31 -1.26 -1.38 25.14
N ARG A 32 -0.12 -1.87 24.66
CA ARG A 32 1.22 -1.61 25.23
C ARG A 32 1.86 -0.36 24.68
N VAL A 33 1.65 -0.09 23.37
CA VAL A 33 2.16 1.09 22.71
C VAL A 33 1.03 2.11 22.68
N LEU A 34 1.24 3.23 23.36
CA LEU A 34 0.29 4.35 23.36
C LEU A 34 0.68 5.37 22.28
N PRO A 35 -0.26 5.96 21.54
CA PRO A 35 0.04 6.93 20.50
C PRO A 35 0.91 8.12 20.96
N GLU A 36 0.67 8.61 22.17
CA GLU A 36 1.41 9.71 22.82
C GLU A 36 2.85 9.32 23.23
N ALA A 37 3.13 8.04 23.37
CA ALA A 37 4.47 7.54 23.65
C ALA A 37 5.36 7.44 22.40
N LEU A 38 4.81 7.71 21.22
CA LEU A 38 5.51 7.60 19.93
C LEU A 38 6.02 8.96 19.43
N GLU A 39 7.27 9.00 19.00
CA GLU A 39 7.88 10.13 18.30
C GLU A 39 8.35 9.72 16.90
N ASN A 40 8.12 10.57 15.91
CA ASN A 40 8.59 10.32 14.55
C ASN A 40 10.12 10.33 14.49
N ILE A 41 10.68 9.39 13.73
CA ILE A 41 12.11 9.36 13.41
C ILE A 41 12.26 9.56 11.91
N SER A 42 13.35 10.22 11.49
CA SER A 42 13.67 10.29 10.06
C SER A 42 13.85 8.88 9.49
N VAL A 43 13.11 8.58 8.43
CA VAL A 43 13.13 7.30 7.72
C VAL A 43 14.23 7.24 6.65
N HIS A 44 14.83 8.41 6.35
CA HIS A 44 15.82 8.53 5.29
C HIS A 44 17.21 8.10 5.78
N SER A 45 17.82 7.20 5.06
CA SER A 45 19.26 6.95 5.15
C SER A 45 19.87 7.04 3.77
N GLN A 46 20.88 7.91 3.63
CA GLN A 46 21.62 8.07 2.38
C GLN A 46 22.95 7.32 2.48
N TYR A 47 23.31 6.61 1.42
CA TYR A 47 24.65 6.05 1.27
C TYR A 47 25.19 6.34 -0.14
N LYS A 48 26.51 6.53 -0.22
CA LYS A 48 27.19 6.66 -1.49
C LYS A 48 27.65 5.27 -1.93
N ALA A 49 27.12 4.78 -3.05
CA ALA A 49 27.56 3.52 -3.65
C ALA A 49 28.80 3.73 -4.56
N ASP A 50 29.39 2.64 -5.03
CA ASP A 50 30.58 2.68 -5.90
C ASP A 50 30.32 3.34 -7.27
N ASP A 51 29.06 3.52 -7.65
CA ASP A 51 28.66 4.29 -8.85
C ASP A 51 28.65 5.82 -8.63
N GLU A 52 29.15 6.28 -7.49
CA GLU A 52 29.16 7.69 -7.04
C GLU A 52 27.80 8.36 -6.88
N LYS A 53 26.68 7.65 -7.06
CA LYS A 53 25.35 8.17 -6.85
C LYS A 53 24.94 8.06 -5.39
N MET A 54 24.18 9.06 -4.94
CA MET A 54 23.49 9.00 -3.66
C MET A 54 22.28 8.07 -3.82
N HIS A 55 22.29 6.98 -3.06
CA HIS A 55 21.14 6.08 -2.96
C HIS A 55 20.40 6.36 -1.66
N GLU A 56 19.10 6.54 -1.76
CA GLU A 56 18.22 6.71 -0.60
C GLU A 56 17.62 5.35 -0.24
N LEU A 57 17.77 4.97 1.02
CA LEU A 57 17.07 3.84 1.62
C LEU A 57 15.93 4.42 2.44
N GLU A 58 14.70 4.20 2.01
CA GLU A 58 13.50 4.66 2.70
C GLU A 58 12.80 3.47 3.36
N ARG A 59 12.40 3.65 4.62
CA ARG A 59 11.34 2.88 5.28
C ARG A 59 10.04 3.64 5.09
N ASP A 60 8.92 2.94 5.11
CA ASP A 60 7.66 3.63 4.98
C ASP A 60 7.40 4.48 6.23
N VAL A 61 7.51 3.91 7.43
CA VAL A 61 7.37 4.65 8.70
C VAL A 61 8.32 4.10 9.77
N ALA A 62 8.94 5.00 10.55
CA ALA A 62 9.68 4.64 11.76
C ALA A 62 9.36 5.61 12.90
N LYS A 63 9.20 5.05 14.11
CA LYS A 63 8.90 5.80 15.33
C LYS A 63 9.75 5.33 16.50
N TYR A 64 10.05 6.27 17.40
CA TYR A 64 10.70 6.00 18.67
C TYR A 64 9.63 5.80 19.77
N TRP A 65 9.65 4.64 20.39
CA TRP A 65 8.81 4.35 21.55
C TRP A 65 9.55 4.72 22.83
N LYS A 66 9.23 5.87 23.40
CA LYS A 66 9.94 6.51 24.52
C LYS A 66 10.01 5.65 25.77
N GLU A 67 8.90 5.05 26.18
CA GLU A 67 8.81 4.31 27.44
C GLU A 67 9.69 3.05 27.49
N LYS A 68 9.95 2.46 26.33
CA LYS A 68 10.76 1.22 26.22
C LYS A 68 12.12 1.47 25.55
N GLU A 69 12.39 2.68 25.13
CA GLU A 69 13.61 3.03 24.41
C GLU A 69 13.86 2.08 23.21
N VAL A 70 12.85 1.91 22.36
CA VAL A 70 12.90 1.05 21.16
C VAL A 70 12.59 1.86 19.92
N GLN A 71 13.32 1.61 18.85
CA GLN A 71 12.94 2.10 17.53
C GLN A 71 12.06 1.09 16.82
N LEU A 72 10.81 1.45 16.55
CA LEU A 72 9.86 0.65 15.79
C LEU A 72 9.77 1.12 14.35
N ALA A 73 9.70 0.21 13.40
CA ALA A 73 9.50 0.55 12.00
C ALA A 73 8.50 -0.40 11.33
N VAL A 74 7.71 0.15 10.44
CA VAL A 74 6.78 -0.56 9.57
C VAL A 74 7.24 -0.34 8.13
N CYS A 75 7.36 -1.43 7.37
CA CYS A 75 7.58 -1.42 5.94
C CYS A 75 6.37 -2.06 5.27
N GLY A 76 5.62 -1.28 4.50
CA GLY A 76 4.60 -1.79 3.60
C GLY A 76 5.23 -2.29 2.30
N ILE A 77 4.55 -3.17 1.61
CA ILE A 77 4.98 -3.64 0.29
C ILE A 77 4.02 -3.10 -0.74
N GLU A 78 4.44 -2.10 -1.49
CA GLU A 78 3.64 -1.42 -2.49
C GLU A 78 3.18 -2.30 -3.66
N ASN A 79 3.87 -3.40 -3.93
CA ASN A 79 3.60 -4.23 -5.11
C ASN A 79 3.10 -5.63 -4.74
N GLN A 80 1.79 -5.80 -4.70
CA GLN A 80 1.08 -6.93 -4.11
C GLN A 80 1.02 -8.20 -4.92
N SER A 81 1.28 -8.12 -6.20
CA SER A 81 1.27 -9.31 -7.05
C SER A 81 2.54 -10.14 -6.95
N ARG A 82 3.60 -9.61 -6.31
CA ARG A 82 4.90 -10.28 -6.24
C ARG A 82 5.52 -10.16 -4.86
N ILE A 83 5.88 -11.32 -4.30
CA ILE A 83 6.73 -11.39 -3.10
C ILE A 83 8.08 -10.75 -3.45
N GLU A 84 8.48 -9.72 -2.71
CA GLU A 84 9.79 -9.07 -2.84
C GLU A 84 10.88 -10.01 -2.29
N ARG A 85 11.56 -10.72 -3.18
CA ARG A 85 12.55 -11.74 -2.79
C ARG A 85 13.73 -11.15 -2.02
N ASN A 86 14.09 -9.89 -2.31
CA ASN A 86 15.24 -9.20 -1.69
C ASN A 86 14.86 -8.44 -0.42
N MET A 87 13.64 -8.58 0.07
CA MET A 87 13.18 -7.88 1.28
C MET A 87 14.11 -8.08 2.49
N PRO A 88 14.65 -9.29 2.80
CA PRO A 88 15.58 -9.42 3.91
C PRO A 88 16.84 -8.55 3.77
N PHE A 89 17.36 -8.37 2.55
CA PHE A 89 18.51 -7.48 2.31
C PHE A 89 18.14 -6.00 2.45
N ARG A 90 16.92 -5.61 2.07
CA ARG A 90 16.43 -4.26 2.30
C ARG A 90 16.31 -3.97 3.80
N ILE A 91 15.66 -4.87 4.54
CA ILE A 91 15.43 -4.67 5.98
C ILE A 91 16.73 -4.64 6.78
N ILE A 92 17.69 -5.55 6.53
CA ILE A 92 19.00 -5.51 7.21
C ILE A 92 19.76 -4.21 6.88
N GLY A 93 19.62 -3.69 5.65
CA GLY A 93 20.17 -2.39 5.25
C GLY A 93 19.57 -1.25 6.04
N TYR A 94 18.24 -1.22 6.21
CA TYR A 94 17.52 -0.23 7.00
C TYR A 94 17.89 -0.28 8.48
N ASP A 95 17.91 -1.47 9.08
CA ASP A 95 18.25 -1.64 10.48
C ASP A 95 19.72 -1.31 10.74
N GLY A 96 20.61 -1.71 9.83
CA GLY A 96 22.01 -1.31 9.87
C GLY A 96 22.22 0.19 9.79
N ALA A 97 21.46 0.90 8.94
CA ALA A 97 21.51 2.35 8.86
C ALA A 97 20.98 3.01 10.14
N ALA A 98 19.92 2.47 10.75
CA ALA A 98 19.40 2.96 12.03
C ALA A 98 20.42 2.79 13.16
N TYR A 99 21.09 1.65 13.27
CA TYR A 99 22.17 1.43 14.25
C TYR A 99 23.35 2.35 13.98
N ARG A 100 23.78 2.52 12.72
CA ARG A 100 24.85 3.46 12.36
C ARG A 100 24.53 4.89 12.77
N SER A 101 23.30 5.35 12.53
CA SER A 101 22.86 6.66 12.94
C SER A 101 22.94 6.86 14.47
N GLN A 102 22.55 5.85 15.24
CA GLN A 102 22.66 5.88 16.70
C GLN A 102 24.12 5.99 17.18
N LEU A 103 25.04 5.25 16.53
CA LEU A 103 26.47 5.31 16.82
C LEU A 103 27.06 6.70 16.53
N GLN A 104 26.62 7.35 15.44
CA GLN A 104 27.08 8.71 15.08
C GLN A 104 26.57 9.80 16.04
N GLN A 105 25.44 9.56 16.71
CA GLN A 105 24.88 10.48 17.70
C GLN A 105 25.54 10.38 19.09
N GLU A 106 26.61 9.56 19.22
CA GLU A 106 27.35 9.34 20.47
C GLU A 106 26.43 8.99 21.66
N ARG A 107 25.35 8.28 21.39
CA ARG A 107 24.42 7.86 22.45
C ARG A 107 25.13 6.91 23.41
N SER A 108 24.86 7.09 24.70
CA SER A 108 25.42 6.23 25.75
C SER A 108 24.88 4.80 25.70
N LYS A 109 23.76 4.58 24.98
CA LYS A 109 23.07 3.29 24.84
C LYS A 109 22.54 3.12 23.42
N ILE A 110 22.81 1.98 22.82
CA ILE A 110 22.21 1.60 21.54
C ILE A 110 20.82 1.01 21.77
N LEU A 111 19.83 1.56 21.10
CA LEU A 111 18.43 1.15 21.21
C LEU A 111 18.14 0.00 20.26
N PRO A 112 17.37 -1.01 20.67
CA PRO A 112 16.87 -2.04 19.77
C PRO A 112 16.09 -1.43 18.59
N VAL A 113 16.23 -2.03 17.42
CA VAL A 113 15.45 -1.71 16.23
C VAL A 113 14.56 -2.91 15.92
N VAL A 114 13.26 -2.69 15.81
CA VAL A 114 12.27 -3.70 15.47
C VAL A 114 11.58 -3.28 14.19
N THR A 115 11.80 -3.99 13.10
CA THR A 115 11.16 -3.73 11.80
C THR A 115 10.20 -4.86 11.47
N ILE A 116 8.95 -4.53 11.18
CA ILE A 116 7.93 -5.47 10.68
C ILE A 116 7.60 -5.17 9.23
N VAL A 117 7.22 -6.21 8.49
CA VAL A 117 6.80 -6.11 7.09
C VAL A 117 5.33 -6.47 7.00
N LEU A 118 4.52 -5.57 6.43
CA LEU A 118 3.10 -5.80 6.16
C LEU A 118 2.94 -6.31 4.73
N TYR A 119 2.39 -7.50 4.58
CA TYR A 119 2.13 -8.11 3.27
C TYR A 119 0.63 -8.21 3.02
N PHE A 120 0.16 -7.48 2.00
CA PHE A 120 -1.27 -7.42 1.64
C PHE A 120 -1.66 -8.37 0.51
N GLY A 121 -0.76 -9.22 0.04
CA GLY A 121 -1.03 -10.15 -1.06
C GLY A 121 -2.20 -11.09 -0.79
N THR A 122 -3.13 -11.16 -1.76
CA THR A 122 -4.35 -11.97 -1.66
C THR A 122 -4.25 -13.31 -2.38
N ASP A 123 -3.30 -13.47 -3.31
CA ASP A 123 -3.23 -14.65 -4.18
C ASP A 123 -2.45 -15.80 -3.55
N ARG A 124 -1.46 -15.52 -2.72
CA ARG A 124 -0.58 -16.54 -2.13
C ARG A 124 0.08 -16.07 -0.83
N HIS A 125 0.41 -17.02 0.02
CA HIS A 125 1.21 -16.80 1.22
C HIS A 125 2.67 -16.45 0.88
N TRP A 126 3.28 -15.67 1.75
CA TRP A 126 4.73 -15.46 1.73
C TRP A 126 5.46 -16.61 2.42
N ARG A 127 5.73 -17.68 1.68
CA ARG A 127 6.29 -18.94 2.24
C ARG A 127 7.81 -19.00 2.27
N SER A 128 8.53 -18.24 1.43
CA SER A 128 9.97 -18.34 1.23
C SER A 128 10.65 -16.97 1.23
N GLY A 129 11.99 -16.96 1.41
CA GLY A 129 12.76 -15.72 1.33
C GLY A 129 12.52 -14.78 2.53
N LYS A 130 12.32 -15.35 3.74
CA LYS A 130 12.17 -14.56 4.98
C LYS A 130 13.49 -14.35 5.72
N ASN A 131 14.60 -14.92 5.21
CA ASN A 131 15.94 -14.78 5.76
C ASN A 131 16.99 -14.71 4.68
N ILE A 132 18.13 -14.05 4.95
CA ILE A 132 19.14 -13.78 3.93
C ILE A 132 19.86 -15.05 3.47
N LYS A 133 20.13 -16.00 4.37
CA LYS A 133 20.82 -17.26 4.01
C LYS A 133 20.05 -18.06 2.98
N SER A 134 18.72 -18.07 3.03
CA SER A 134 17.87 -18.77 2.05
C SER A 134 17.94 -18.19 0.64
N LEU A 135 18.53 -17.01 0.48
CA LEU A 135 18.66 -16.28 -0.78
C LEU A 135 20.07 -16.30 -1.34
N MET A 136 21.01 -16.96 -0.64
CA MET A 136 22.43 -17.03 -1.00
C MET A 136 22.83 -18.44 -1.41
N GLU A 137 23.78 -18.54 -2.32
CA GLU A 137 24.52 -19.76 -2.59
C GLU A 137 25.78 -19.76 -1.71
N ILE A 138 25.71 -20.45 -0.57
CA ILE A 138 26.83 -20.51 0.39
C ILE A 138 27.71 -21.70 0.03
N PRO A 139 29.01 -21.49 -0.23
CA PRO A 139 29.95 -22.59 -0.50
C PRO A 139 30.03 -23.57 0.66
N THR A 140 30.24 -24.85 0.34
CA THR A 140 30.38 -25.93 1.34
C THR A 140 31.45 -25.60 2.40
N GLY A 141 31.06 -25.74 3.66
CA GLY A 141 31.95 -25.49 4.81
C GLY A 141 31.97 -24.03 5.28
N LEU A 142 31.25 -23.10 4.63
CA LEU A 142 31.15 -21.70 5.06
C LEU A 142 29.81 -21.33 5.72
N ASP A 143 28.86 -22.25 5.78
CA ASP A 143 27.50 -21.95 6.31
C ASP A 143 27.52 -21.45 7.76
N GLU A 144 28.34 -22.02 8.62
CA GLU A 144 28.47 -21.62 10.03
C GLU A 144 29.08 -20.21 10.22
N PHE A 145 29.82 -19.72 9.23
CA PHE A 145 30.52 -18.41 9.29
C PHE A 145 29.62 -17.29 8.67
N VAL A 146 28.55 -17.64 7.96
CA VAL A 146 27.60 -16.67 7.41
C VAL A 146 26.51 -16.40 8.43
N SER A 147 26.42 -15.16 8.91
CA SER A 147 25.31 -14.75 9.78
C SER A 147 24.00 -14.73 9.03
N ASP A 148 22.93 -15.18 9.68
CA ASP A 148 21.58 -15.07 9.13
C ASP A 148 20.86 -13.84 9.67
N TYR A 149 19.92 -13.33 8.90
CA TYR A 149 19.04 -12.25 9.30
C TYR A 149 17.61 -12.57 8.85
N GLN A 150 16.69 -12.68 9.81
CA GLN A 150 15.31 -13.06 9.58
C GLN A 150 14.38 -11.86 9.73
N ILE A 151 13.53 -11.62 8.72
CA ILE A 151 12.49 -10.58 8.75
C ILE A 151 11.19 -11.10 9.38
N LYS A 152 10.39 -10.19 9.94
CA LYS A 152 9.06 -10.47 10.49
C LYS A 152 8.00 -10.00 9.50
N VAL A 153 7.37 -10.94 8.81
CA VAL A 153 6.32 -10.67 7.81
C VAL A 153 4.97 -11.02 8.39
N PHE A 154 4.06 -10.05 8.37
CA PHE A 154 2.65 -10.22 8.74
C PHE A 154 1.79 -10.19 7.48
N GLU A 155 1.07 -11.27 7.26
CA GLU A 155 0.25 -11.50 6.05
C GLU A 155 -1.17 -10.98 6.30
N ILE A 156 -1.42 -9.69 6.03
CA ILE A 156 -2.63 -8.97 6.43
C ILE A 156 -3.89 -9.58 5.83
N ALA A 157 -3.86 -9.96 4.56
CA ALA A 157 -5.00 -10.60 3.90
C ALA A 157 -5.33 -12.01 4.44
N TRP A 158 -4.48 -12.57 5.32
CA TRP A 158 -4.59 -13.92 5.85
C TRP A 158 -4.84 -13.95 7.36
N LEU A 159 -5.09 -12.79 7.96
CA LEU A 159 -5.45 -12.69 9.37
C LEU A 159 -6.78 -13.40 9.65
N SER A 160 -6.90 -13.99 10.85
CA SER A 160 -8.17 -14.52 11.33
C SER A 160 -9.10 -13.39 11.80
N GLU A 161 -10.38 -13.70 11.97
CA GLU A 161 -11.34 -12.74 12.55
C GLU A 161 -10.95 -12.30 13.96
N GLU A 162 -10.39 -13.21 14.76
CA GLU A 162 -9.83 -12.91 16.06
C GLU A 162 -8.68 -11.91 15.96
N GLN A 163 -7.74 -12.14 15.04
CA GLN A 163 -6.62 -11.21 14.83
C GLN A 163 -7.07 -9.84 14.31
N ILE A 164 -8.09 -9.78 13.46
CA ILE A 164 -8.69 -8.51 13.01
C ILE A 164 -9.32 -7.76 14.19
N SER A 165 -9.94 -8.47 15.14
CA SER A 165 -10.56 -7.85 16.31
C SER A 165 -9.57 -7.22 17.29
N TYR A 166 -8.26 -7.50 17.15
CA TYR A 166 -7.21 -6.85 17.94
C TYR A 166 -6.99 -5.38 17.54
N PHE A 167 -7.35 -4.99 16.32
CA PHE A 167 -7.20 -3.62 15.83
C PHE A 167 -8.40 -2.75 16.23
N GLN A 168 -8.13 -1.50 16.60
CA GLN A 168 -9.12 -0.50 17.02
C GLN A 168 -9.15 0.73 16.10
N SER A 169 -8.08 0.98 15.33
CA SER A 169 -7.97 2.10 14.39
C SER A 169 -8.55 1.76 13.01
N ASP A 170 -8.41 2.70 12.07
CA ASP A 170 -8.75 2.49 10.66
C ASP A 170 -8.01 1.29 10.02
N PHE A 171 -6.91 0.84 10.61
CA PHE A 171 -6.21 -0.36 10.14
C PHE A 171 -7.08 -1.61 10.24
N ARG A 172 -8.02 -1.69 11.19
CA ARG A 172 -9.02 -2.75 11.26
C ARG A 172 -9.86 -2.83 9.99
N ILE A 173 -10.29 -1.69 9.47
CA ILE A 173 -11.09 -1.59 8.25
C ILE A 173 -10.27 -2.09 7.04
N VAL A 174 -9.00 -1.67 6.97
CA VAL A 174 -8.07 -2.09 5.92
C VAL A 174 -7.83 -3.60 5.99
N ALA A 175 -7.52 -4.15 7.17
CA ALA A 175 -7.29 -5.59 7.35
C ALA A 175 -8.53 -6.41 6.98
N ASN A 176 -9.72 -5.99 7.44
CA ASN A 176 -10.99 -6.63 7.10
C ASN A 176 -11.25 -6.61 5.59
N PHE A 177 -11.00 -5.48 4.92
CA PHE A 177 -11.12 -5.36 3.48
C PHE A 177 -10.26 -6.40 2.75
N PHE A 178 -8.96 -6.52 3.09
CA PHE A 178 -8.04 -7.43 2.41
C PHE A 178 -8.37 -8.90 2.67
N VAL A 179 -8.79 -9.27 3.88
CA VAL A 179 -9.23 -10.62 4.19
C VAL A 179 -10.46 -11.01 3.37
N ASN A 180 -11.44 -10.12 3.23
CA ASN A 180 -12.63 -10.37 2.42
C ASN A 180 -12.32 -10.35 0.93
N LYS A 181 -11.47 -9.45 0.46
CA LYS A 181 -11.00 -9.39 -0.94
C LYS A 181 -10.27 -10.68 -1.36
N ARG A 182 -9.50 -11.29 -0.45
CA ARG A 182 -8.89 -12.61 -0.67
C ARG A 182 -9.93 -13.72 -0.80
N LYS A 183 -10.93 -13.71 0.09
CA LYS A 183 -12.02 -14.72 0.07
C LYS A 183 -12.90 -14.58 -1.19
N ASN A 184 -13.13 -13.34 -1.62
CA ASN A 184 -13.96 -13.03 -2.77
C ASN A 184 -13.33 -11.89 -3.59
N LYS A 185 -12.82 -12.18 -4.78
CA LYS A 185 -12.20 -11.17 -5.68
C LYS A 185 -13.14 -10.01 -6.03
N ASN A 186 -14.45 -10.28 -6.05
CA ASN A 186 -15.49 -9.30 -6.33
C ASN A 186 -16.10 -8.70 -5.06
N TYR A 187 -15.39 -8.80 -3.93
CA TYR A 187 -15.87 -8.23 -2.68
C TYR A 187 -16.16 -6.74 -2.82
N ILE A 188 -17.35 -6.37 -2.44
CA ILE A 188 -17.82 -4.99 -2.32
C ILE A 188 -17.73 -4.65 -0.83
N PRO A 189 -16.99 -3.61 -0.43
CA PRO A 189 -16.85 -3.26 0.97
C PRO A 189 -18.19 -2.83 1.56
N ASP A 190 -18.49 -3.36 2.75
CA ASP A 190 -19.78 -3.17 3.45
C ASP A 190 -19.59 -2.81 4.95
N ASP A 191 -18.37 -2.45 5.35
CA ASP A 191 -18.08 -2.05 6.73
C ASP A 191 -18.66 -0.65 7.02
N PRO A 192 -19.65 -0.52 7.93
CA PRO A 192 -20.29 0.75 8.27
C PRO A 192 -19.47 1.58 9.29
N THR A 193 -18.34 1.07 9.76
CA THR A 193 -17.52 1.76 10.75
C THR A 193 -17.02 3.10 10.20
N GLU A 194 -17.09 4.13 11.03
CA GLU A 194 -16.60 5.46 10.68
C GLU A 194 -15.08 5.44 10.49
N ILE A 195 -14.63 5.99 9.36
CA ILE A 195 -13.22 6.12 8.99
C ILE A 195 -12.73 7.48 9.47
N GLN A 196 -11.66 7.49 10.26
CA GLN A 196 -11.06 8.73 10.78
C GLN A 196 -10.12 9.38 9.74
N HIS A 197 -9.34 8.56 9.01
CA HIS A 197 -8.34 8.99 8.03
C HIS A 197 -8.75 8.57 6.61
N VAL A 198 -9.88 9.14 6.13
CA VAL A 198 -10.53 8.71 4.87
C VAL A 198 -9.58 8.75 3.68
N ASP A 199 -8.84 9.85 3.48
CA ASP A 199 -7.96 9.99 2.32
C ASP A 199 -6.83 8.97 2.33
N GLU A 200 -6.24 8.73 3.51
CA GLU A 200 -5.12 7.82 3.68
C GLU A 200 -5.57 6.35 3.53
N VAL A 201 -6.75 5.99 4.05
CA VAL A 201 -7.35 4.66 3.83
C VAL A 201 -7.59 4.44 2.33
N LEU A 202 -8.23 5.39 1.65
CA LEU A 202 -8.51 5.29 0.21
C LEU A 202 -7.22 5.23 -0.63
N LYS A 203 -6.20 5.99 -0.24
CA LYS A 203 -4.89 5.98 -0.89
C LYS A 203 -4.20 4.62 -0.72
N LEU A 204 -4.19 4.08 0.50
CA LEU A 204 -3.67 2.75 0.78
C LEU A 204 -4.40 1.69 -0.06
N LEU A 205 -5.74 1.71 -0.10
CA LEU A 205 -6.52 0.79 -0.91
C LEU A 205 -6.22 0.93 -2.41
N GLN A 206 -6.06 2.17 -2.92
CA GLN A 206 -5.68 2.41 -4.31
C GLN A 206 -4.34 1.78 -4.65
N VAL A 207 -3.29 2.07 -3.86
CA VAL A 207 -1.94 1.57 -4.08
C VAL A 207 -1.95 0.05 -4.00
N MET A 208 -2.57 -0.48 -2.96
CA MET A 208 -2.58 -1.89 -2.67
C MET A 208 -3.47 -2.74 -3.59
N THR A 209 -4.52 -2.22 -4.18
CA THR A 209 -5.38 -2.95 -5.14
C THR A 209 -5.07 -2.65 -6.60
N GLY A 210 -4.37 -1.55 -6.88
CA GLY A 210 -4.18 -1.02 -8.23
C GLY A 210 -5.45 -0.40 -8.83
N ASP A 211 -6.53 -0.23 -8.04
CA ASP A 211 -7.81 0.29 -8.51
C ASP A 211 -7.83 1.82 -8.51
N ALA A 212 -7.64 2.40 -9.70
CA ALA A 212 -7.62 3.86 -9.90
C ALA A 212 -8.96 4.56 -9.55
N ARG A 213 -10.06 3.81 -9.34
CA ARG A 213 -11.35 4.40 -8.98
C ARG A 213 -11.29 5.05 -7.60
N TYR A 214 -10.50 4.51 -6.66
CA TYR A 214 -10.30 5.13 -5.35
C TYR A 214 -9.77 6.56 -5.47
N LYS A 215 -8.84 6.83 -6.42
CA LYS A 215 -8.31 8.18 -6.68
C LYS A 215 -9.41 9.21 -7.04
N ARG A 216 -10.52 8.77 -7.63
CA ARG A 216 -11.62 9.65 -7.99
C ARG A 216 -12.47 10.12 -6.80
N ILE A 217 -12.29 9.47 -5.63
CA ILE A 217 -13.00 9.77 -4.39
C ILE A 217 -12.20 10.73 -3.50
N PHE A 218 -10.90 10.96 -3.78
CA PHE A 218 -10.02 11.82 -2.97
C PHE A 218 -10.37 13.30 -3.02
N GLY A 219 -9.92 14.03 -1.99
CA GLY A 219 -9.98 15.48 -1.91
C GLY A 219 -11.40 16.02 -1.79
N LYS A 220 -11.75 17.05 -2.59
CA LYS A 220 -13.08 17.69 -2.54
C LYS A 220 -14.27 16.75 -2.80
N LYS A 221 -14.04 15.58 -3.38
CA LYS A 221 -15.09 14.59 -3.67
C LYS A 221 -15.34 13.62 -2.52
N LYS A 222 -14.59 13.71 -1.44
CA LYS A 222 -14.77 12.88 -0.22
C LYS A 222 -15.93 13.35 0.67
N GLU A 223 -16.51 14.53 0.41
CA GLU A 223 -17.67 15.00 1.18
C GLU A 223 -18.76 13.94 1.22
N GLY A 224 -19.18 13.55 2.44
CA GLY A 224 -20.16 12.49 2.66
C GLY A 224 -19.63 11.06 2.54
N VAL A 225 -18.31 10.86 2.55
CA VAL A 225 -17.69 9.55 2.72
C VAL A 225 -17.23 9.42 4.15
N HIS A 226 -17.85 8.54 4.92
CA HIS A 226 -17.59 8.30 6.34
C HIS A 226 -17.30 6.84 6.64
N SER A 227 -17.61 5.91 5.70
CA SER A 227 -17.50 4.48 5.89
C SER A 227 -17.13 3.77 4.59
N MET A 228 -16.81 2.49 4.67
CA MET A 228 -16.59 1.67 3.47
C MET A 228 -17.90 1.43 2.68
N CYS A 229 -19.07 1.51 3.31
CA CYS A 229 -20.34 1.51 2.59
C CYS A 229 -20.47 2.72 1.65
N ASP A 230 -20.13 3.92 2.14
CA ASP A 230 -20.15 5.13 1.30
C ASP A 230 -19.14 5.04 0.15
N VAL A 231 -17.98 4.45 0.42
CA VAL A 231 -16.97 4.17 -0.63
C VAL A 231 -17.54 3.25 -1.69
N ALA A 232 -18.24 2.17 -1.30
CA ALA A 232 -18.86 1.23 -2.23
C ALA A 232 -19.88 1.91 -3.13
N GLU A 233 -20.78 2.73 -2.58
CA GLU A 233 -21.77 3.50 -3.34
C GLU A 233 -21.10 4.43 -4.37
N ARG A 234 -19.99 5.08 -3.98
CA ARG A 234 -19.23 5.94 -4.90
C ARG A 234 -18.57 5.15 -6.02
N LEU A 235 -17.99 4.00 -5.70
CA LEU A 235 -17.38 3.12 -6.71
C LEU A 235 -18.40 2.57 -7.69
N GLU A 236 -19.60 2.20 -7.21
CA GLU A 236 -20.71 1.77 -8.04
C GLU A 236 -21.16 2.89 -9.00
N LYS A 237 -21.36 4.10 -8.47
CA LYS A 237 -21.71 5.27 -9.28
C LYS A 237 -20.69 5.56 -10.38
N ILE A 238 -19.40 5.53 -10.03
CA ILE A 238 -18.29 5.70 -11.00
C ILE A 238 -18.34 4.61 -12.09
N GLY A 239 -18.61 3.36 -11.68
CA GLY A 239 -18.76 2.23 -12.61
C GLY A 239 -19.96 2.41 -13.55
N TRP A 240 -21.09 2.82 -13.02
CA TRP A 240 -22.31 3.07 -13.80
C TRP A 240 -22.12 4.20 -14.81
N GLU A 241 -21.59 5.36 -14.38
CA GLU A 241 -21.29 6.50 -15.25
C GLU A 241 -20.36 6.10 -16.39
N LYS A 242 -19.32 5.33 -16.08
CA LYS A 242 -18.39 4.81 -17.09
C LYS A 242 -19.08 3.86 -18.08
N GLY A 243 -19.84 2.89 -17.57
CA GLY A 243 -20.56 1.94 -18.42
C GLY A 243 -21.59 2.61 -19.32
N GLN A 244 -22.30 3.65 -18.82
CA GLN A 244 -23.24 4.44 -19.62
C GLN A 244 -22.51 5.19 -20.74
N MET A 245 -21.36 5.80 -20.45
CA MET A 245 -20.57 6.52 -21.45
C MET A 245 -20.00 5.58 -22.51
N GLU A 246 -19.45 4.43 -22.10
CA GLU A 246 -18.95 3.40 -23.00
C GLU A 246 -20.06 2.85 -23.91
N GLY A 247 -21.24 2.52 -23.34
CA GLY A 247 -22.38 2.05 -24.09
C GLY A 247 -22.92 3.08 -25.11
N GLN A 248 -22.92 4.37 -24.76
CA GLN A 248 -23.28 5.43 -25.71
C GLN A 248 -22.28 5.51 -26.88
N ILE A 249 -20.98 5.42 -26.60
CA ILE A 249 -19.94 5.45 -27.63
C ILE A 249 -20.06 4.22 -28.54
N GLU A 250 -20.21 3.02 -27.95
CA GLU A 250 -20.41 1.78 -28.71
C GLU A 250 -21.65 1.84 -29.61
N GLY A 251 -22.77 2.38 -29.08
CA GLY A 251 -23.98 2.62 -29.85
C GLY A 251 -23.74 3.56 -31.04
N LYS A 252 -23.04 4.68 -30.83
CA LYS A 252 -22.65 5.62 -31.90
C LYS A 252 -21.75 4.95 -32.97
N ILE A 253 -20.78 4.12 -32.54
CA ILE A 253 -19.92 3.37 -33.46
C ILE A 253 -20.75 2.36 -34.29
N LEU A 254 -21.69 1.68 -33.69
CA LEU A 254 -22.57 0.75 -34.41
C LEU A 254 -23.39 1.48 -35.49
N VAL A 255 -23.99 2.63 -35.13
CA VAL A 255 -24.74 3.47 -36.09
C VAL A 255 -23.83 3.97 -37.21
N TYR A 256 -22.63 4.42 -36.87
CA TYR A 256 -21.61 4.84 -37.84
C TYR A 256 -21.29 3.71 -38.83
N LYS A 257 -21.01 2.50 -38.34
CA LYS A 257 -20.73 1.33 -39.23
C LYS A 257 -21.90 1.02 -40.13
N ASN A 258 -23.13 1.15 -39.68
CA ASN A 258 -24.31 0.95 -40.51
C ASN A 258 -24.44 2.02 -41.58
N LEU A 259 -24.25 3.31 -41.26
CA LEU A 259 -24.27 4.40 -42.23
C LEU A 259 -23.20 4.22 -43.34
N ARG A 260 -21.99 3.76 -42.92
CA ARG A 260 -20.91 3.45 -43.91
C ARG A 260 -21.31 2.30 -44.86
N ARG A 261 -22.03 1.29 -44.38
CA ARG A 261 -22.56 0.20 -45.24
C ARG A 261 -23.63 0.67 -46.18
N GLU A 262 -24.45 1.65 -45.80
CA GLU A 262 -25.48 2.26 -46.64
C GLU A 262 -24.93 3.25 -47.64
N GLY A 263 -23.60 3.50 -47.66
CA GLY A 263 -22.91 4.32 -48.64
C GLY A 263 -22.68 5.79 -48.27
N PHE A 264 -23.00 6.17 -47.03
CA PHE A 264 -22.64 7.51 -46.53
C PHE A 264 -21.11 7.66 -46.47
N ASP A 265 -20.61 8.84 -46.82
CA ASP A 265 -19.19 9.13 -46.68
C ASP A 265 -18.78 9.23 -45.20
N GLU A 266 -17.45 9.17 -44.94
CA GLU A 266 -16.95 9.14 -43.56
C GLU A 266 -17.30 10.40 -42.76
N LYS A 267 -17.18 11.56 -43.42
CA LYS A 267 -17.41 12.86 -42.80
C LYS A 267 -18.89 13.02 -42.42
N GLU A 268 -19.79 12.60 -43.28
CA GLU A 268 -21.21 12.66 -43.03
C GLU A 268 -21.67 11.64 -41.98
N ALA A 269 -21.14 10.42 -42.03
CA ALA A 269 -21.42 9.40 -41.01
C ALA A 269 -20.93 9.83 -39.60
N ARG A 270 -19.72 10.44 -39.51
CA ARG A 270 -19.23 11.01 -38.23
C ARG A 270 -20.10 12.15 -37.74
N ARG A 271 -20.52 13.06 -38.62
CA ARG A 271 -21.41 14.17 -38.28
C ARG A 271 -22.76 13.68 -37.72
N LEU A 272 -23.36 12.67 -38.34
CA LEU A 272 -24.65 12.12 -37.93
C LEU A 272 -24.59 11.34 -36.60
N THR A 273 -23.43 10.77 -36.29
CA THR A 273 -23.22 10.01 -35.05
C THR A 273 -22.57 10.84 -33.94
N GLU A 274 -22.18 12.08 -34.24
CA GLU A 274 -21.41 12.96 -33.32
C GLU A 274 -20.15 12.28 -32.76
N LEU A 275 -19.48 11.46 -33.56
CA LEU A 275 -18.23 10.85 -33.19
C LEU A 275 -17.07 11.84 -33.42
N PRO A 276 -16.09 11.94 -32.50
CA PRO A 276 -14.92 12.81 -32.66
C PRO A 276 -14.12 12.48 -33.92
N GLU A 277 -13.55 13.49 -34.56
CA GLU A 277 -12.75 13.31 -35.79
C GLU A 277 -11.45 12.55 -35.54
N ASP A 278 -10.88 12.69 -34.35
CA ASP A 278 -9.64 12.04 -33.91
C ASP A 278 -9.81 10.61 -33.40
N MET A 279 -11.05 10.13 -33.30
CA MET A 279 -11.32 8.77 -32.83
C MET A 279 -10.97 7.75 -33.92
N THR A 280 -10.02 6.86 -33.62
CA THR A 280 -9.68 5.74 -34.51
C THR A 280 -10.80 4.71 -34.47
N LEU A 281 -11.49 4.53 -35.57
CA LEU A 281 -12.52 3.53 -35.77
C LEU A 281 -11.92 2.39 -36.60
N GLU A 282 -11.65 1.25 -35.97
CA GLU A 282 -11.24 0.06 -36.72
C GLU A 282 -12.36 -0.33 -37.70
N GLN A 283 -11.96 -0.62 -38.96
CA GLN A 283 -12.87 -0.92 -40.08
C GLN A 283 -13.59 -2.25 -39.89
#